data_1947c08d3c4533b41f6165190a16f85c
#
_entry.id   1947c08d3c4533b41f6165190a16f85c
#
_cell.length_a   1.000
_cell.length_b   1.000
_cell.length_c   1.000
_cell.angle_alpha   90.00
_cell.angle_beta   90.00
_cell.angle_gamma   90.00
#
_symmetry.space_group_name_H-M   'P 1'
#
loop_
_entity.id
_entity.type
_entity.pdbx_description
1 polymer ?
#
loop_
_entity_poly.entity_id
_entity_poly.type
_entity_poly.pdbx_seq_one_letter_code
_entity_poly.pdbx_strand_id
1 'polypeptide(L)'
;SSDLLQLGDLGSCLVLAAELVDTANANAASLCDPRDEAEERTIRAAYGDGGRGKGLAMNERRLKSALKDMADRHKRRRRRVVLDELDRAVVDLMGFYRDVMVVQLGAQSELVNDEMRPQIERVAAGGRPQETLLRVDALERTRHLLSSNVAPLLAMESLVVTLKDPSLA
;
A
#
# COMPACT_ATOMS: atom_id res chain seq x y z
N SER A 1 -5.68 6.19 9.74
CA SER A 1 -4.39 6.81 10.07
C SER A 1 -4.20 7.16 11.55
N SER A 2 -5.26 7.45 12.30
CA SER A 2 -5.15 7.75 13.75
C SER A 2 -4.64 6.55 14.56
N ASP A 3 -4.90 5.33 14.13
CA ASP A 3 -4.56 4.10 14.85
C ASP A 3 -3.05 3.80 14.84
N LEU A 4 -2.34 4.21 13.77
CA LEU A 4 -0.87 4.12 13.68
C LEU A 4 -0.14 4.96 14.75
N LEU A 5 -0.82 5.92 15.34
CA LEU A 5 -0.26 6.80 16.37
C LEU A 5 -0.53 6.29 17.81
N GLN A 6 -1.33 5.22 17.95
CA GLN A 6 -1.71 4.62 19.24
C GLN A 6 -1.30 3.14 19.33
N LEU A 7 -0.09 2.82 18.88
CA LEU A 7 0.43 1.46 18.89
C LEU A 7 0.60 0.96 20.33
N GLY A 8 -0.22 -0.01 20.74
CA GLY A 8 -0.19 -0.64 22.05
C GLY A 8 1.02 -1.58 22.24
N ASP A 9 0.83 -2.85 21.92
CA ASP A 9 1.88 -3.88 21.97
C ASP A 9 2.33 -4.30 20.55
N LEU A 10 3.31 -5.20 20.46
CA LEU A 10 3.81 -5.71 19.18
C LEU A 10 2.70 -6.44 18.39
N GLY A 11 1.81 -7.15 19.06
CA GLY A 11 0.69 -7.84 18.43
C GLY A 11 -0.25 -6.85 17.74
N SER A 12 -0.57 -5.75 18.40
CA SER A 12 -1.38 -4.66 17.81
C SER A 12 -0.71 -4.05 16.57
N CYS A 13 0.63 -3.93 16.57
CA CYS A 13 1.38 -3.43 15.41
C CYS A 13 1.22 -4.36 14.20
N LEU A 14 1.35 -5.67 14.39
CA LEU A 14 1.23 -6.65 13.32
C LEU A 14 -0.20 -6.72 12.77
N VAL A 15 -1.21 -6.66 13.66
CA VAL A 15 -2.63 -6.57 13.25
C VAL A 15 -2.87 -5.33 12.38
N LEU A 16 -2.37 -4.18 12.81
CA LEU A 16 -2.53 -2.93 12.07
C LEU A 16 -1.85 -2.98 10.69
N ALA A 17 -0.65 -3.55 10.60
CA ALA A 17 0.02 -3.75 9.31
C ALA A 17 -0.81 -4.63 8.37
N ALA A 18 -1.39 -5.72 8.90
CA ALA A 18 -2.27 -6.60 8.13
C ALA A 18 -3.54 -5.86 7.67
N GLU A 19 -4.20 -5.11 8.54
CA GLU A 19 -5.41 -4.32 8.20
C GLU A 19 -5.14 -3.28 7.12
N LEU A 20 -3.98 -2.62 7.15
CA LEU A 20 -3.60 -1.67 6.09
C LEU A 20 -3.45 -2.36 4.74
N VAL A 21 -2.78 -3.51 4.71
CA VAL A 21 -2.60 -4.28 3.47
C VAL A 21 -3.92 -4.86 2.98
N ASP A 22 -4.77 -5.35 3.87
CA ASP A 22 -6.10 -5.87 3.53
C ASP A 22 -7.02 -4.78 2.98
N THR A 23 -6.97 -3.58 3.57
CA THR A 23 -7.70 -2.42 3.06
C THR A 23 -7.22 -2.03 1.65
N ALA A 24 -5.91 -1.99 1.42
CA ALA A 24 -5.36 -1.71 0.10
C ALA A 24 -5.75 -2.78 -0.93
N ASN A 25 -5.78 -4.06 -0.53
CA ASN A 25 -6.25 -5.16 -1.39
C ASN A 25 -7.75 -5.04 -1.71
N ALA A 26 -8.59 -4.69 -0.73
CA ALA A 26 -10.03 -4.48 -0.93
C ALA A 26 -10.30 -3.30 -1.88
N ASN A 27 -9.58 -2.19 -1.72
CA ASN A 27 -9.68 -1.04 -2.61
C ASN A 27 -9.24 -1.40 -4.03
N ALA A 28 -8.13 -2.13 -4.18
CA ALA A 28 -7.64 -2.59 -5.47
C ALA A 28 -8.65 -3.53 -6.16
N ALA A 29 -9.30 -4.43 -5.42
CA ALA A 29 -10.35 -5.29 -5.94
C ALA A 29 -11.54 -4.45 -6.44
N SER A 30 -12.05 -3.53 -5.63
CA SER A 30 -13.16 -2.65 -5.99
C SER A 30 -12.90 -1.85 -7.27
N LEU A 31 -11.66 -1.38 -7.47
CA LEU A 31 -11.27 -0.60 -8.65
C LEU A 31 -11.02 -1.46 -9.89
N CYS A 32 -10.46 -2.67 -9.72
CA CYS A 32 -10.02 -3.50 -10.84
C CYS A 32 -11.08 -4.48 -11.31
N ASP A 33 -11.87 -5.08 -10.41
CA ASP A 33 -12.79 -6.18 -10.74
C ASP A 33 -13.79 -5.84 -11.84
N PRO A 34 -14.49 -4.69 -11.85
CA PRO A 34 -15.45 -4.39 -12.91
C PRO A 34 -14.81 -4.32 -14.30
N ARG A 35 -13.58 -3.80 -14.36
CA ARG A 35 -12.81 -3.72 -15.60
C ARG A 35 -12.28 -5.08 -16.03
N ASP A 36 -11.77 -5.86 -15.08
CA ASP A 36 -11.21 -7.19 -15.29
C ASP A 36 -12.29 -8.13 -15.83
N GLU A 37 -13.51 -8.09 -15.27
CA GLU A 37 -14.68 -8.84 -15.73
C GLU A 37 -15.15 -8.43 -17.14
N ALA A 38 -15.11 -7.13 -17.44
CA ALA A 38 -15.45 -6.63 -18.77
C ALA A 38 -14.45 -7.09 -19.83
N GLU A 39 -13.14 -7.05 -19.53
CA GLU A 39 -12.08 -7.54 -20.39
C GLU A 39 -12.22 -9.06 -20.62
N GLU A 40 -12.54 -9.83 -19.58
CA GLU A 40 -12.76 -11.28 -19.69
C GLU A 40 -13.96 -11.62 -20.60
N ARG A 41 -15.09 -10.94 -20.39
CA ARG A 41 -16.28 -11.12 -21.25
C ARG A 41 -15.95 -10.82 -22.70
N THR A 42 -15.20 -9.77 -22.98
CA THR A 42 -14.80 -9.40 -24.35
C THR A 42 -13.93 -10.47 -25.00
N ILE A 43 -12.95 -11.01 -24.28
CA ILE A 43 -12.09 -12.08 -24.80
C ILE A 43 -12.91 -13.35 -25.04
N ARG A 44 -13.78 -13.76 -24.10
CA ARG A 44 -14.64 -14.94 -24.27
C ARG A 44 -15.59 -14.78 -25.47
N ALA A 45 -16.18 -13.62 -25.67
CA ALA A 45 -17.02 -13.34 -26.83
C ALA A 45 -16.26 -13.43 -28.16
N ALA A 46 -15.03 -12.88 -28.19
CA ALA A 46 -14.19 -12.90 -29.40
C ALA A 46 -13.78 -14.32 -29.84
N TYR A 47 -13.65 -15.25 -28.90
CA TYR A 47 -13.24 -16.62 -29.17
C TYR A 47 -14.39 -17.67 -29.06
N GLY A 48 -15.53 -17.27 -28.46
CA GLY A 48 -16.64 -18.18 -28.12
C GLY A 48 -17.60 -18.52 -29.26
N ASP A 49 -17.64 -17.74 -30.34
CA ASP A 49 -18.47 -17.96 -31.53
C ASP A 49 -17.81 -18.84 -32.60
N GLY A 50 -16.77 -19.57 -32.25
CA GLY A 50 -16.01 -20.43 -33.16
C GLY A 50 -16.79 -21.68 -33.58
N GLY A 51 -17.15 -21.71 -34.85
CA GLY A 51 -17.95 -22.75 -35.51
C GLY A 51 -17.50 -24.21 -35.30
N ARG A 52 -18.40 -25.13 -35.65
CA ARG A 52 -18.22 -26.60 -35.60
C ARG A 52 -17.09 -27.06 -36.54
N GLY A 53 -16.09 -27.80 -35.99
CA GLY A 53 -15.10 -28.49 -36.81
C GLY A 53 -13.67 -28.48 -36.25
N LYS A 54 -12.68 -28.90 -37.05
CA LYS A 54 -11.25 -29.00 -36.69
C LYS A 54 -10.61 -27.70 -36.21
N GLY A 55 -11.25 -26.55 -36.40
CA GLY A 55 -10.86 -25.24 -35.84
C GLY A 55 -11.12 -25.08 -34.34
N LEU A 56 -11.98 -25.90 -33.74
CA LEU A 56 -12.40 -25.78 -32.34
C LEU A 56 -11.20 -25.91 -31.37
N ALA A 57 -10.41 -26.96 -31.53
CA ALA A 57 -9.26 -27.23 -30.66
C ALA A 57 -8.17 -26.17 -30.77
N MET A 58 -7.99 -25.57 -31.94
CA MET A 58 -7.06 -24.42 -32.13
C MET A 58 -7.60 -23.17 -31.45
N ASN A 59 -8.90 -22.91 -31.56
CA ASN A 59 -9.57 -21.78 -30.96
C ASN A 59 -9.56 -21.87 -29.42
N GLU A 60 -9.78 -23.04 -28.85
CA GLU A 60 -9.70 -23.30 -27.40
C GLU A 60 -8.29 -23.06 -26.86
N ARG A 61 -7.25 -23.49 -27.57
CA ARG A 61 -5.85 -23.20 -27.16
C ARG A 61 -5.55 -21.72 -27.19
N ARG A 62 -6.00 -20.99 -28.21
CA ARG A 62 -5.85 -19.55 -28.33
C ARG A 62 -6.60 -18.80 -27.22
N LEU A 63 -7.85 -19.20 -26.93
CA LEU A 63 -8.62 -18.64 -25.82
C LEU A 63 -7.92 -18.86 -24.49
N LYS A 64 -7.44 -20.09 -24.22
CA LYS A 64 -6.71 -20.39 -22.98
C LYS A 64 -5.46 -19.54 -22.82
N SER A 65 -4.69 -19.34 -23.89
CA SER A 65 -3.51 -18.46 -23.88
C SER A 65 -3.91 -17.01 -23.63
N ALA A 66 -4.92 -16.51 -24.33
CA ALA A 66 -5.39 -15.13 -24.17
C ALA A 66 -5.92 -14.85 -22.75
N LEU A 67 -6.67 -15.80 -22.16
CA LEU A 67 -7.15 -15.68 -20.78
C LEU A 67 -6.00 -15.71 -19.76
N LYS A 68 -4.97 -16.53 -20.00
CA LYS A 68 -3.77 -16.54 -19.14
C LYS A 68 -3.02 -15.21 -19.19
N ASP A 69 -2.76 -14.70 -20.39
CA ASP A 69 -2.06 -13.41 -20.57
C ASP A 69 -2.85 -12.26 -19.95
N MET A 70 -4.19 -12.32 -20.06
CA MET A 70 -5.08 -11.36 -19.41
C MET A 70 -5.00 -11.48 -17.89
N ALA A 71 -5.08 -12.66 -17.30
CA ALA A 71 -4.97 -12.87 -15.86
C ALA A 71 -3.64 -12.34 -15.30
N ASP A 72 -2.53 -12.52 -16.04
CA ASP A 72 -1.23 -11.98 -15.66
C ASP A 72 -1.21 -10.45 -15.70
N ARG A 73 -1.91 -9.82 -16.68
CA ARG A 73 -2.07 -8.35 -16.73
C ARG A 73 -2.94 -7.86 -15.57
N HIS A 74 -4.04 -8.53 -15.26
CA HIS A 74 -4.92 -8.21 -14.13
C HIS A 74 -4.16 -8.27 -12.81
N LYS A 75 -3.39 -9.34 -12.59
CA LYS A 75 -2.55 -9.49 -11.40
C LYS A 75 -1.54 -8.35 -11.25
N ARG A 76 -0.85 -7.96 -12.33
CA ARG A 76 0.10 -6.84 -12.30
C ARG A 76 -0.60 -5.50 -12.05
N ARG A 77 -1.77 -5.26 -12.65
CA ARG A 77 -2.59 -4.06 -12.43
C ARG A 77 -3.01 -3.96 -10.96
N ARG A 78 -3.59 -5.02 -10.42
CA ARG A 78 -4.03 -5.08 -9.01
C ARG A 78 -2.88 -4.85 -8.05
N ARG A 79 -1.74 -5.53 -8.26
CA ARG A 79 -0.54 -5.30 -7.47
C ARG A 79 -0.10 -3.84 -7.49
N ARG A 80 -0.13 -3.17 -8.64
CA ARG A 80 0.23 -1.76 -8.74
C ARG A 80 -0.68 -0.88 -7.89
N VAL A 81 -2.00 -1.07 -7.97
CA VAL A 81 -2.96 -0.31 -7.18
C VAL A 81 -2.71 -0.49 -5.67
N VAL A 82 -2.47 -1.72 -5.21
CA VAL A 82 -2.13 -2.00 -3.81
C VAL A 82 -0.87 -1.24 -3.39
N LEU A 83 0.19 -1.30 -4.20
CA LEU A 83 1.44 -0.61 -3.89
C LEU A 83 1.28 0.91 -3.87
N ASP A 84 0.51 1.47 -4.80
CA ASP A 84 0.24 2.91 -4.88
C ASP A 84 -0.57 3.39 -3.64
N GLU A 85 -1.53 2.60 -3.16
CA GLU A 85 -2.30 2.88 -1.94
C GLU A 85 -1.39 2.87 -0.68
N LEU A 86 -0.53 1.86 -0.56
CA LEU A 86 0.39 1.76 0.57
C LEU A 86 1.45 2.87 0.54
N ASP A 87 2.02 3.17 -0.64
CA ASP A 87 2.98 4.28 -0.78
C ASP A 87 2.34 5.62 -0.38
N ARG A 88 1.09 5.87 -0.78
CA ARG A 88 0.36 7.07 -0.38
C ARG A 88 0.22 7.17 1.13
N ALA A 89 -0.16 6.07 1.81
CA ALA A 89 -0.26 6.05 3.27
C ALA A 89 1.09 6.34 3.95
N VAL A 90 2.19 5.83 3.39
CA VAL A 90 3.54 6.10 3.89
C VAL A 90 3.93 7.58 3.67
N VAL A 91 3.59 8.16 2.52
CA VAL A 91 3.84 9.60 2.24
C VAL A 91 3.05 10.49 3.19
N ASP A 92 1.79 10.17 3.49
CA ASP A 92 0.98 10.91 4.46
C ASP A 92 1.62 10.88 5.86
N LEU A 93 2.14 9.73 6.28
CA LEU A 93 2.89 9.61 7.54
C LEU A 93 4.21 10.39 7.53
N MET A 94 4.92 10.45 6.40
CA MET A 94 6.11 11.28 6.28
C MET A 94 5.77 12.77 6.48
N GLY A 95 4.68 13.23 5.89
CA GLY A 95 4.16 14.60 6.10
C GLY A 95 3.85 14.86 7.58
N PHE A 96 3.20 13.91 8.25
CA PHE A 96 2.91 14.01 9.68
C PHE A 96 4.19 14.10 10.53
N TYR A 97 5.16 13.20 10.35
CA TYR A 97 6.40 13.23 11.11
C TYR A 97 7.31 14.42 10.75
N ARG A 98 7.23 14.93 9.52
CA ARG A 98 7.85 16.22 9.17
C ARG A 98 7.29 17.33 10.05
N ASP A 99 5.98 17.39 10.22
CA ASP A 99 5.34 18.41 11.05
C ASP A 99 5.66 18.24 12.55
N VAL A 100 5.75 17.00 13.04
CA VAL A 100 6.26 16.70 14.38
C VAL A 100 7.68 17.27 14.56
N MET A 101 8.56 17.10 13.57
CA MET A 101 9.92 17.62 13.59
C MET A 101 9.94 19.17 13.63
N VAL A 102 9.08 19.82 12.86
CA VAL A 102 8.93 21.30 12.85
C VAL A 102 8.59 21.80 14.25
N VAL A 103 7.65 21.15 14.93
CA VAL A 103 7.26 21.52 16.31
C VAL A 103 8.38 21.25 17.30
N GLN A 104 9.04 20.08 17.23
CA GLN A 104 10.14 19.71 18.14
C GLN A 104 11.35 20.66 18.05
N LEU A 105 11.63 21.15 16.85
CA LEU A 105 12.76 22.06 16.60
C LEU A 105 12.38 23.55 16.80
N GLY A 106 11.11 23.86 17.06
CA GLY A 106 10.64 25.25 17.16
C GLY A 106 10.82 26.02 15.85
N ALA A 107 10.81 25.34 14.70
CA ALA A 107 11.00 25.97 13.40
C ALA A 107 9.78 26.83 13.02
N GLN A 108 10.03 27.99 12.41
CA GLN A 108 8.98 28.89 11.91
C GLN A 108 8.52 28.47 10.51
N SER A 109 8.11 27.21 10.37
CA SER A 109 7.54 26.66 9.14
C SER A 109 6.07 26.35 9.36
N GLU A 110 5.25 26.59 8.35
CA GLU A 110 3.84 26.16 8.36
C GLU A 110 3.75 24.63 8.38
N LEU A 111 2.77 24.11 9.14
CA LEU A 111 2.47 22.70 9.15
C LEU A 111 1.72 22.33 7.87
N VAL A 112 2.07 21.20 7.27
CA VAL A 112 1.35 20.66 6.11
C VAL A 112 0.01 20.06 6.53
N ASN A 113 -0.03 19.44 7.73
CA ASN A 113 -1.22 18.79 8.29
C ASN A 113 -1.74 19.60 9.49
N ASP A 114 -2.05 20.87 9.28
CA ASP A 114 -2.48 21.77 10.37
C ASP A 114 -3.78 21.29 11.05
N GLU A 115 -4.65 20.59 10.34
CA GLU A 115 -5.85 19.94 10.87
C GLU A 115 -5.53 18.85 11.92
N MET A 116 -4.31 18.31 11.91
CA MET A 116 -3.81 17.32 12.87
C MET A 116 -2.94 17.95 13.98
N ARG A 117 -2.92 19.25 14.11
CA ARG A 117 -2.07 19.98 15.07
C ARG A 117 -2.11 19.40 16.49
N PRO A 118 -3.26 19.07 17.10
CA PRO A 118 -3.28 18.51 18.46
C PRO A 118 -2.56 17.16 18.58
N GLN A 119 -2.62 16.32 17.52
CA GLN A 119 -1.92 15.04 17.46
C GLN A 119 -0.42 15.24 17.26
N ILE A 120 -0.03 16.17 16.37
CA ILE A 120 1.36 16.53 16.09
C ILE A 120 2.04 17.03 17.35
N GLU A 121 1.43 17.98 18.08
CA GLU A 121 1.96 18.55 19.33
C GLU A 121 2.09 17.48 20.42
N ARG A 122 1.12 16.58 20.54
CA ARG A 122 1.17 15.45 21.49
C ARG A 122 2.35 14.52 21.20
N VAL A 123 2.56 14.14 19.95
CA VAL A 123 3.67 13.26 19.55
C VAL A 123 5.00 14.00 19.71
N ALA A 124 5.05 15.28 19.37
CA ALA A 124 6.25 16.11 19.54
C ALA A 124 6.67 16.23 21.00
N ALA A 125 5.72 16.42 21.91
CA ALA A 125 5.98 16.49 23.36
C ALA A 125 6.40 15.16 23.98
N GLY A 126 5.97 14.03 23.40
CA GLY A 126 6.24 12.68 23.91
C GLY A 126 7.52 12.04 23.41
N GLY A 127 8.27 12.68 22.49
CA GLY A 127 9.45 12.11 21.86
C GLY A 127 10.57 13.12 21.61
N ARG A 128 11.71 12.64 21.16
CA ARG A 128 12.88 13.47 20.82
C ARG A 128 13.05 13.60 19.30
N PRO A 129 13.63 14.71 18.81
CA PRO A 129 13.88 14.89 17.37
C PRO A 129 14.65 13.73 16.71
N GLN A 130 15.61 13.13 17.43
CA GLN A 130 16.39 11.99 16.94
C GLN A 130 15.52 10.76 16.69
N GLU A 131 14.55 10.48 17.56
CA GLU A 131 13.60 9.39 17.40
C GLU A 131 12.64 9.64 16.23
N THR A 132 12.23 10.89 16.06
CA THR A 132 11.41 11.30 14.91
C THR A 132 12.16 11.14 13.60
N LEU A 133 13.45 11.47 13.56
CA LEU A 133 14.30 11.26 12.39
C LEU A 133 14.40 9.77 12.02
N LEU A 134 14.62 8.89 13.01
CA LEU A 134 14.62 7.43 12.76
C LEU A 134 13.30 6.92 12.18
N ARG A 135 12.17 7.50 12.61
CA ARG A 135 10.85 7.17 12.02
C ARG A 135 10.74 7.62 10.56
N VAL A 136 11.24 8.81 10.24
CA VAL A 136 11.27 9.30 8.85
C VAL A 136 12.16 8.40 7.99
N ASP A 137 13.33 8.02 8.47
CA ASP A 137 14.23 7.09 7.75
C ASP A 137 13.58 5.72 7.53
N ALA A 138 12.79 5.23 8.49
CA ALA A 138 12.05 3.97 8.34
C ALA A 138 10.95 4.09 7.27
N LEU A 139 10.24 5.22 7.21
CA LEU A 139 9.25 5.50 6.18
C LEU A 139 9.88 5.55 4.79
N GLU A 140 11.01 6.22 4.61
CA GLU A 140 11.76 6.26 3.34
C GLU A 140 12.21 4.86 2.91
N ARG A 141 12.78 4.06 3.83
CA ARG A 141 13.14 2.68 3.56
C ARG A 141 11.94 1.84 3.12
N THR A 142 10.80 2.01 3.77
CA THR A 142 9.57 1.27 3.43
C THR A 142 9.10 1.61 2.02
N ARG A 143 9.13 2.88 1.59
CA ARG A 143 8.83 3.25 0.21
C ARG A 143 9.76 2.55 -0.79
N HIS A 144 11.04 2.47 -0.48
CA HIS A 144 12.00 1.74 -1.31
C HIS A 144 11.70 0.23 -1.36
N LEU A 145 11.34 -0.39 -0.23
CA LEU A 145 10.93 -1.79 -0.17
C LEU A 145 9.65 -2.07 -0.96
N LEU A 146 8.64 -1.19 -0.88
CA LEU A 146 7.41 -1.30 -1.66
C LEU A 146 7.65 -1.20 -3.18
N SER A 147 8.66 -0.43 -3.61
CA SER A 147 9.07 -0.33 -5.02
C SER A 147 9.89 -1.52 -5.50
N SER A 148 10.38 -2.35 -4.59
CA SER A 148 11.18 -3.53 -4.86
C SER A 148 10.33 -4.82 -4.89
N ASN A 149 10.95 -5.98 -4.91
CA ASN A 149 10.22 -7.26 -4.95
C ASN A 149 9.94 -7.85 -3.55
N VAL A 150 9.84 -7.01 -2.53
CA VAL A 150 9.49 -7.42 -1.16
C VAL A 150 7.96 -7.58 -1.05
N ALA A 151 7.52 -8.50 -0.20
CA ALA A 151 6.10 -8.65 0.10
C ALA A 151 5.57 -7.41 0.84
N PRO A 152 4.49 -6.76 0.39
CA PRO A 152 3.97 -5.54 1.01
C PRO A 152 3.69 -5.68 2.50
N LEU A 153 3.14 -6.82 2.93
CA LEU A 153 2.88 -7.09 4.34
C LEU A 153 4.15 -7.02 5.18
N LEU A 154 5.22 -7.67 4.75
CA LEU A 154 6.50 -7.68 5.47
C LEU A 154 7.11 -6.26 5.57
N ALA A 155 7.00 -5.46 4.50
CA ALA A 155 7.46 -4.07 4.52
C ALA A 155 6.65 -3.23 5.51
N MET A 156 5.33 -3.41 5.57
CA MET A 156 4.45 -2.67 6.48
C MET A 156 4.61 -3.14 7.93
N GLU A 157 4.80 -4.43 8.20
CA GLU A 157 5.10 -4.96 9.54
C GLU A 157 6.40 -4.37 10.09
N SER A 158 7.46 -4.38 9.30
CA SER A 158 8.74 -3.75 9.66
C SER A 158 8.58 -2.27 9.97
N LEU A 159 7.84 -1.54 9.14
CA LEU A 159 7.56 -0.12 9.35
C LEU A 159 6.85 0.11 10.68
N VAL A 160 5.72 -0.57 10.91
CA VAL A 160 4.87 -0.33 12.09
C VAL A 160 5.62 -0.63 13.39
N VAL A 161 6.44 -1.68 13.40
CA VAL A 161 7.32 -2.02 14.53
C VAL A 161 8.33 -0.91 14.80
N THR A 162 8.98 -0.39 13.75
CA THR A 162 9.97 0.72 13.90
C THR A 162 9.30 2.04 14.29
N LEU A 163 8.09 2.32 13.80
CA LEU A 163 7.35 3.52 14.23
C LEU A 163 7.01 3.49 15.72
N LYS A 164 6.75 2.30 16.25
CA LYS A 164 6.53 2.09 17.69
C LYS A 164 7.82 2.26 18.49
N ASP A 165 8.86 1.55 18.10
CA ASP A 165 10.16 1.57 18.75
C ASP A 165 11.27 1.91 17.75
N PRO A 166 11.64 3.20 17.65
CA PRO A 166 12.68 3.64 16.72
C PRO A 166 14.07 3.06 17.00
N SER A 167 14.31 2.48 18.18
CA SER A 167 15.58 1.84 18.49
C SER A 167 15.80 0.52 17.73
N LEU A 168 14.74 0.00 17.10
CA LEU A 168 14.78 -1.20 16.24
C LEU A 168 15.03 -0.87 14.76
N ALA A 169 15.36 0.38 14.45
CA ALA A 169 15.55 0.88 13.08
C ALA A 169 16.84 0.36 12.41
#